data_f7a1e597857a73f8fe5c15c2767554f6
#
_entry.id   f7a1e597857a73f8fe5c15c2767554f6
#
_cell.length_a   1.000
_cell.length_b   1.000
_cell.length_c   1.000
_cell.angle_alpha   90.00
_cell.angle_beta   90.00
_cell.angle_gamma   90.00
#
_symmetry.space_group_name_H-M   'P 1'
#
loop_
_entity.id
_entity.type
_entity.pdbx_description
1 polymer ?
#
loop_
_entity_poly.entity_id
_entity_poly.type
_entity_poly.pdbx_seq_one_letter_code
_entity_poly.pdbx_strand_id
1 'polypeptide(L)'
;MERKKISLLVVLLVLVIACNNVFAVTTSLIDTTRKGSITITTREQNNGSTATTDAQVIQGIEYTLYKVDSVDGTAVTTVAQAESAIASLDAVDAKTTGTDGIAAFANLDIGRYYAKVTKYPTGASQIPESFLVNVPMTNEAGTGWIYDITAQPKVKTATGNITLTKKNGAGETMSGVVYSVQISTDNGTTWTNYTPEGATAALELTTNASGQIQLQNFPITYREQPARFRFVEKSTPDTGYIIDNANLDYFYAQADGKTIVVHADGTQEAAATTATINALNEKPEIVKTVKLDDGTYDEQASASLTDTISFNITTDVPTAIADMTTFTVEDELPEGLTGRTNMKVQGLSDGNKTDLAANAYTKTEAGKKLTIAYVPEKIKDYDSVIITYDVTLDMTKATLGEDGNINTAKLTYTNNIDVDGTEKSTSETTDTATVVTGGVKIHKVNASEENLASAKFKIATSEANALAGTFVKGTDGNDIEATTAADGYATINGLAYENDGTARDYWLVETQAPTFQENGETKSYELLTKPVKVSVSGTSHTVDVKVVNRKPIELPLTGGFGAILFIVAGASMMIIAKSIKKEEVK
;
A
#
# COMPACT_ATOMS: atom_id res chain seq x y z
N MET A 1 16.50 96.68 46.47
CA MET A 1 15.89 96.51 45.14
C MET A 1 16.85 96.51 43.98
N GLU A 2 18.14 96.81 44.23
CA GLU A 2 19.17 96.93 43.19
C GLU A 2 20.03 95.66 42.94
N ARG A 3 20.13 94.71 43.88
CA ARG A 3 20.87 93.46 43.68
C ARG A 3 20.23 92.45 42.75
N LYS A 4 18.92 92.53 42.50
CA LYS A 4 18.16 91.63 41.56
C LYS A 4 18.26 92.07 40.10
N LYS A 5 18.57 93.36 39.86
CA LYS A 5 18.68 93.88 38.48
C LYS A 5 20.05 93.59 37.82
N ILE A 6 21.12 93.51 38.64
CA ILE A 6 22.45 93.17 38.14
C ILE A 6 22.56 91.69 37.78
N SER A 7 21.90 90.79 38.56
CA SER A 7 21.87 89.35 38.25
C SER A 7 21.08 89.01 36.96
N LEU A 8 20.03 89.81 36.67
CA LEU A 8 19.23 89.57 35.45
C LEU A 8 19.98 90.06 34.19
N LEU A 9 20.82 91.10 34.31
CA LEU A 9 21.63 91.63 33.19
C LEU A 9 22.81 90.73 32.84
N VAL A 10 23.41 90.08 33.85
CA VAL A 10 24.51 89.11 33.65
C VAL A 10 23.98 87.80 33.07
N VAL A 11 22.79 87.35 33.48
CA VAL A 11 22.16 86.17 32.91
C VAL A 11 21.68 86.40 31.47
N LEU A 12 21.20 87.60 31.16
CA LEU A 12 20.79 87.94 29.79
C LEU A 12 22.02 88.14 28.88
N LEU A 13 23.14 88.62 29.39
CA LEU A 13 24.40 88.79 28.63
C LEU A 13 25.08 87.43 28.38
N VAL A 14 25.02 86.47 29.32
CA VAL A 14 25.53 85.12 29.14
C VAL A 14 24.63 84.36 28.16
N LEU A 15 23.31 84.57 28.18
CA LEU A 15 22.37 83.95 27.23
C LEU A 15 22.58 84.53 25.81
N VAL A 16 22.92 85.80 25.64
CA VAL A 16 23.17 86.36 24.31
C VAL A 16 24.56 85.95 23.77
N ILE A 17 25.56 85.69 24.65
CA ILE A 17 26.85 85.12 24.20
C ILE A 17 26.72 83.62 23.92
N ALA A 18 25.83 82.88 24.60
CA ALA A 18 25.58 81.48 24.27
C ALA A 18 24.75 81.27 22.97
N CYS A 19 24.02 82.27 22.52
CA CYS A 19 23.28 82.23 21.26
C CYS A 19 24.09 82.67 20.03
N ASN A 20 25.36 83.08 20.21
CA ASN A 20 26.22 83.46 19.09
C ASN A 20 27.21 82.40 18.62
N ASN A 21 27.13 81.16 19.17
CA ASN A 21 27.58 80.00 18.47
C ASN A 21 26.54 79.58 17.48
N VAL A 22 26.28 80.33 16.47
CA VAL A 22 25.76 79.89 15.21
C VAL A 22 26.83 78.91 14.69
N PHE A 23 26.68 77.64 14.93
CA PHE A 23 27.29 76.68 14.07
C PHE A 23 26.89 77.09 12.66
N ALA A 24 27.78 77.64 11.88
CA ALA A 24 27.61 77.73 10.47
C ALA A 24 27.42 76.28 10.01
N VAL A 25 26.14 75.88 9.88
CA VAL A 25 25.82 74.71 9.07
C VAL A 25 26.39 75.11 7.71
N THR A 26 27.55 74.61 7.40
CA THR A 26 28.09 74.67 6.03
C THR A 26 27.13 73.82 5.24
N THR A 27 26.08 74.44 4.71
CA THR A 27 25.22 73.81 3.68
C THR A 27 26.19 73.54 2.53
N SER A 28 26.58 72.31 2.38
CA SER A 28 27.36 71.86 1.23
C SER A 28 26.51 72.14 0.00
N LEU A 29 26.81 73.13 -0.76
CA LEU A 29 26.18 73.33 -2.06
C LEU A 29 26.58 72.23 -3.02
N ILE A 30 25.74 71.96 -3.99
CA ILE A 30 26.05 71.01 -5.06
C ILE A 30 27.34 71.53 -5.79
N ASP A 31 28.35 70.64 -5.88
CA ASP A 31 29.52 70.90 -6.74
C ASP A 31 29.13 70.57 -8.20
N THR A 32 28.84 71.65 -8.96
CA THR A 32 28.42 71.55 -10.35
C THR A 32 29.49 71.09 -11.32
N THR A 33 30.72 71.00 -10.87
CA THR A 33 31.85 70.50 -11.70
C THR A 33 32.07 69.00 -11.56
N ARG A 34 31.56 68.43 -10.51
CA ARG A 34 31.65 66.99 -10.22
C ARG A 34 30.71 66.21 -11.08
N LYS A 35 31.20 65.11 -11.66
CA LYS A 35 30.35 64.06 -12.30
C LYS A 35 29.92 63.03 -11.26
N GLY A 36 28.81 62.38 -11.49
CA GLY A 36 28.32 61.30 -10.67
C GLY A 36 28.21 59.97 -11.40
N SER A 37 27.69 58.98 -10.70
CA SER A 37 27.39 57.67 -11.25
C SER A 37 26.05 57.12 -10.72
N ILE A 38 25.43 56.22 -11.49
CA ILE A 38 24.29 55.44 -11.05
C ILE A 38 24.62 53.96 -11.25
N THR A 39 24.67 53.21 -10.16
CA THR A 39 24.82 51.74 -10.17
C THR A 39 23.48 51.13 -9.81
N ILE A 40 22.89 50.37 -10.77
CA ILE A 40 21.62 49.68 -10.58
C ILE A 40 21.91 48.20 -10.35
N THR A 41 21.55 47.67 -9.18
CA THR A 41 21.64 46.23 -8.89
C THR A 41 20.23 45.67 -8.84
N THR A 42 19.86 44.87 -9.82
CA THR A 42 18.53 44.27 -9.89
C THR A 42 18.52 42.91 -9.22
N ARG A 43 17.56 42.71 -8.29
CA ARG A 43 17.41 41.47 -7.51
C ARG A 43 15.98 40.97 -7.54
N GLU A 44 15.83 39.63 -7.48
CA GLU A 44 14.52 39.03 -7.25
C GLU A 44 14.01 39.34 -5.84
N GLN A 45 12.71 39.65 -5.73
CA GLN A 45 12.04 39.77 -4.45
C GLN A 45 10.96 38.68 -4.40
N ASN A 46 11.22 37.60 -3.67
CA ASN A 46 10.17 36.63 -3.34
C ASN A 46 9.15 37.27 -2.38
N ASN A 47 7.86 37.05 -2.63
CA ASN A 47 6.78 37.54 -1.78
C ASN A 47 7.01 37.07 -0.34
N GLY A 48 7.24 38.01 0.58
CA GLY A 48 7.45 37.74 2.01
C GLY A 48 8.89 37.82 2.52
N SER A 49 9.89 37.89 1.64
CA SER A 49 11.29 38.08 2.08
C SER A 49 11.58 39.56 2.31
N THR A 50 12.07 39.89 3.50
CA THR A 50 12.65 41.22 3.85
C THR A 50 14.16 41.25 3.66
N ALA A 51 14.82 40.13 3.31
CA ALA A 51 16.26 40.02 3.16
C ALA A 51 16.70 40.74 1.87
N THR A 52 17.53 41.74 2.02
CA THR A 52 18.04 42.59 0.92
C THR A 52 19.38 42.09 0.36
N THR A 53 20.07 41.19 1.04
CA THR A 53 21.43 40.78 0.72
C THR A 53 21.56 39.43 0.03
N ASP A 54 20.57 38.54 0.21
CA ASP A 54 20.64 37.15 -0.27
C ASP A 54 19.72 36.87 -1.47
N ALA A 55 18.92 37.86 -1.90
CA ALA A 55 18.09 37.74 -3.08
C ALA A 55 18.95 37.61 -4.34
N GLN A 56 18.61 36.66 -5.23
CA GLN A 56 19.34 36.45 -6.47
C GLN A 56 19.37 37.70 -7.33
N VAL A 57 20.53 37.96 -7.92
CA VAL A 57 20.70 39.02 -8.93
C VAL A 57 20.05 38.57 -10.25
N ILE A 58 19.52 39.54 -11.01
CA ILE A 58 18.90 39.27 -12.31
C ILE A 58 19.80 39.82 -13.41
N GLN A 59 20.25 38.91 -14.28
CA GLN A 59 21.02 39.26 -15.49
C GLN A 59 20.04 39.56 -16.65
N GLY A 60 20.49 40.35 -17.62
CA GLY A 60 19.82 40.56 -18.91
C GLY A 60 18.71 41.62 -18.90
N ILE A 61 18.59 42.41 -17.83
CA ILE A 61 17.73 43.59 -17.79
C ILE A 61 18.45 44.78 -18.37
N GLU A 62 17.91 45.37 -19.43
CA GLU A 62 18.47 46.61 -20.01
C GLU A 62 17.76 47.84 -19.43
N TYR A 63 18.54 48.74 -18.86
CA TYR A 63 18.14 50.08 -18.45
C TYR A 63 18.64 51.06 -19.46
N THR A 64 17.77 51.90 -20.02
CA THR A 64 18.13 53.07 -20.82
C THR A 64 17.94 54.30 -19.97
N LEU A 65 19.01 55.10 -19.85
CA LEU A 65 19.05 56.29 -19.00
C LEU A 65 18.79 57.55 -19.80
N TYR A 66 17.85 58.38 -19.34
CA TYR A 66 17.52 59.68 -19.92
C TYR A 66 17.72 60.76 -18.89
N LYS A 67 18.33 61.91 -19.24
CA LYS A 67 18.34 63.08 -18.40
C LYS A 67 17.09 63.88 -18.67
N VAL A 68 16.15 63.92 -17.70
CA VAL A 68 14.79 64.44 -17.89
C VAL A 68 14.54 65.79 -17.27
N ASP A 69 15.38 66.23 -16.32
CA ASP A 69 15.24 67.55 -15.67
C ASP A 69 16.54 67.96 -14.96
N SER A 70 16.62 69.18 -14.41
CA SER A 70 17.61 69.56 -13.41
C SER A 70 17.30 68.89 -12.05
N VAL A 71 18.26 68.90 -11.12
CA VAL A 71 18.09 68.31 -9.78
C VAL A 71 16.93 68.94 -9.02
N ASP A 72 16.75 70.24 -9.15
CA ASP A 72 15.73 71.07 -8.54
C ASP A 72 14.53 71.37 -9.47
N GLY A 73 14.51 70.72 -10.64
CA GLY A 73 13.48 70.88 -11.63
C GLY A 73 12.09 70.40 -11.16
N THR A 74 11.08 71.08 -11.60
CA THR A 74 9.70 70.79 -11.24
C THR A 74 8.87 70.26 -12.41
N ALA A 75 9.43 70.19 -13.63
CA ALA A 75 8.71 69.76 -14.83
C ALA A 75 8.50 68.23 -14.86
N VAL A 76 9.47 67.46 -14.37
CA VAL A 76 9.40 66.00 -14.34
C VAL A 76 9.64 65.48 -12.92
N THR A 77 8.58 65.23 -12.19
CA THR A 77 8.62 64.75 -10.79
C THR A 77 8.03 63.34 -10.61
N THR A 78 7.40 62.80 -11.66
CA THR A 78 6.80 61.49 -11.65
C THR A 78 7.25 60.66 -12.84
N VAL A 79 7.19 59.32 -12.74
CA VAL A 79 7.50 58.38 -13.83
C VAL A 79 6.62 58.64 -15.05
N ALA A 80 5.34 58.95 -14.85
CA ALA A 80 4.42 59.24 -15.97
C ALA A 80 4.85 60.51 -16.74
N GLN A 81 5.33 61.54 -16.04
CA GLN A 81 5.88 62.74 -16.70
C GLN A 81 7.18 62.46 -17.43
N ALA A 82 8.03 61.60 -16.84
CA ALA A 82 9.27 61.14 -17.50
C ALA A 82 9.00 60.34 -18.78
N GLU A 83 8.03 59.41 -18.75
CA GLU A 83 7.59 58.66 -19.94
C GLU A 83 7.14 59.60 -21.08
N SER A 84 6.45 60.66 -20.74
CA SER A 84 6.03 61.67 -21.72
C SER A 84 7.18 62.50 -22.26
N ALA A 85 8.15 62.86 -21.39
CA ALA A 85 9.26 63.72 -21.73
C ALA A 85 10.29 63.03 -22.66
N ILE A 86 10.55 61.73 -22.47
CA ILE A 86 11.55 61.00 -23.26
C ILE A 86 11.19 60.88 -24.74
N ALA A 87 9.94 61.16 -25.14
CA ALA A 87 9.56 61.14 -26.56
C ALA A 87 10.37 62.14 -27.41
N SER A 88 10.96 63.19 -26.77
CA SER A 88 11.73 64.25 -27.39
C SER A 88 13.20 64.33 -26.89
N LEU A 89 13.67 63.34 -26.14
CA LEU A 89 14.99 63.32 -25.55
C LEU A 89 15.84 62.13 -26.09
N ASP A 90 17.10 62.41 -26.31
CA ASP A 90 18.07 61.34 -26.60
C ASP A 90 18.43 60.59 -25.32
N ALA A 91 18.66 59.31 -25.44
CA ALA A 91 19.18 58.47 -24.36
C ALA A 91 20.62 58.88 -24.02
N VAL A 92 20.94 59.00 -22.74
CA VAL A 92 22.29 59.25 -22.27
C VAL A 92 23.19 58.02 -22.47
N ASP A 93 22.66 56.83 -22.11
CA ASP A 93 23.36 55.55 -22.27
C ASP A 93 22.34 54.41 -22.04
N ALA A 94 22.68 53.20 -22.48
CA ALA A 94 21.94 51.97 -22.18
C ALA A 94 22.88 50.88 -21.67
N LYS A 95 22.53 50.25 -20.56
CA LYS A 95 23.33 49.18 -19.92
C LYS A 95 22.44 48.00 -19.58
N THR A 96 22.96 46.80 -19.85
CA THR A 96 22.33 45.55 -19.49
C THR A 96 22.99 44.98 -18.24
N THR A 97 22.19 44.48 -17.28
CA THR A 97 22.70 43.84 -16.07
C THR A 97 23.51 42.59 -16.43
N GLY A 98 24.73 42.50 -15.87
CA GLY A 98 25.66 41.38 -16.00
C GLY A 98 25.29 40.21 -15.12
N THR A 99 26.17 39.19 -15.04
CA THR A 99 26.04 38.04 -14.15
C THR A 99 26.00 38.39 -12.66
N ASP A 100 26.43 39.60 -12.34
CA ASP A 100 26.38 40.23 -11.00
C ASP A 100 25.08 41.02 -10.77
N GLY A 101 24.17 41.04 -11.75
CA GLY A 101 22.92 41.81 -11.71
C GLY A 101 23.11 43.32 -11.80
N ILE A 102 24.28 43.80 -12.22
CA ILE A 102 24.65 45.22 -12.19
C ILE A 102 24.58 45.84 -13.59
N ALA A 103 23.92 47.01 -13.67
CA ALA A 103 24.03 47.96 -14.76
C ALA A 103 24.63 49.28 -14.22
N ALA A 104 25.80 49.69 -14.67
CA ALA A 104 26.52 50.84 -14.15
C ALA A 104 26.68 51.95 -15.20
N PHE A 105 26.27 53.17 -14.82
CA PHE A 105 26.39 54.40 -15.60
C PHE A 105 27.34 55.35 -14.89
N ALA A 106 28.40 55.75 -15.57
CA ALA A 106 29.45 56.62 -15.01
C ALA A 106 29.52 57.95 -15.75
N ASN A 107 30.26 58.89 -15.16
CA ASN A 107 30.52 60.21 -15.74
C ASN A 107 29.27 61.05 -16.06
N LEU A 108 28.24 60.90 -15.25
CA LEU A 108 26.97 61.60 -15.43
C LEU A 108 27.03 63.05 -14.99
N ASP A 109 26.46 63.96 -15.78
CA ASP A 109 26.24 65.34 -15.41
C ASP A 109 25.21 65.45 -14.28
N ILE A 110 25.29 66.51 -13.51
CA ILE A 110 24.26 66.84 -12.50
C ILE A 110 22.92 66.98 -13.19
N GLY A 111 21.87 66.29 -12.63
CA GLY A 111 20.52 66.36 -13.14
C GLY A 111 19.61 65.27 -12.57
N ARG A 112 18.34 65.31 -12.99
CA ARG A 112 17.38 64.24 -12.74
C ARG A 112 17.38 63.31 -13.92
N TYR A 113 17.52 61.99 -13.59
CA TYR A 113 17.55 60.95 -14.57
C TYR A 113 16.35 60.05 -14.43
N TYR A 114 15.88 59.55 -15.58
CA TYR A 114 14.89 58.50 -15.68
C TYR A 114 15.59 57.24 -16.16
N ALA A 115 15.63 56.21 -15.30
CA ALA A 115 16.11 54.88 -15.63
C ALA A 115 14.93 54.04 -16.12
N LYS A 116 14.81 53.90 -17.45
CA LYS A 116 13.73 53.13 -18.10
C LYS A 116 14.19 51.73 -18.35
N VAL A 117 13.38 50.74 -17.95
CA VAL A 117 13.57 49.35 -18.37
C VAL A 117 13.12 49.17 -19.80
N THR A 118 14.05 48.83 -20.70
CA THR A 118 13.81 48.71 -22.14
C THR A 118 13.86 47.27 -22.64
N LYS A 119 14.57 46.35 -21.94
CA LYS A 119 14.54 44.90 -22.20
C LYS A 119 14.61 44.15 -20.88
N TYR A 120 14.05 42.97 -20.89
CA TYR A 120 14.08 42.02 -19.76
C TYR A 120 14.13 40.56 -20.28
N PRO A 121 14.69 39.62 -19.51
CA PRO A 121 14.80 38.23 -19.93
C PRO A 121 13.42 37.60 -20.22
N THR A 122 13.37 36.74 -21.20
CA THR A 122 12.18 35.92 -21.49
C THR A 122 11.88 35.06 -20.27
N GLY A 123 10.67 35.20 -19.67
CA GLY A 123 10.29 34.47 -18.46
C GLY A 123 10.33 35.28 -17.15
N ALA A 124 10.79 36.53 -17.18
CA ALA A 124 10.61 37.43 -16.04
C ALA A 124 9.11 37.69 -15.81
N SER A 125 8.63 37.38 -14.62
CA SER A 125 7.20 37.50 -14.26
C SER A 125 6.73 38.92 -14.08
N GLN A 126 7.61 39.80 -13.72
CA GLN A 126 7.38 41.24 -13.64
C GLN A 126 8.61 41.99 -14.12
N ILE A 127 8.35 43.08 -14.82
CA ILE A 127 9.38 44.06 -15.23
C ILE A 127 9.70 44.88 -14.00
N PRO A 128 11.00 45.14 -13.67
CA PRO A 128 11.36 46.13 -12.67
C PRO A 128 10.70 47.48 -13.00
N GLU A 129 10.24 48.18 -12.00
CA GLU A 129 9.68 49.51 -12.24
C GLU A 129 10.79 50.45 -12.70
N SER A 130 10.52 51.16 -13.77
CA SER A 130 11.34 52.31 -14.18
C SER A 130 11.22 53.40 -13.11
N PHE A 131 12.32 54.13 -12.85
CA PHE A 131 12.34 55.05 -11.72
C PHE A 131 13.12 56.35 -12.04
N LEU A 132 12.82 57.39 -11.25
CA LEU A 132 13.55 58.65 -11.26
C LEU A 132 14.62 58.64 -10.19
N VAL A 133 15.77 59.23 -10.50
CA VAL A 133 16.88 59.39 -9.60
C VAL A 133 17.62 60.73 -9.86
N ASN A 134 17.97 61.43 -8.81
CA ASN A 134 18.76 62.69 -8.90
C ASN A 134 20.26 62.34 -8.77
N VAL A 135 21.06 62.98 -9.56
CA VAL A 135 22.53 63.01 -9.39
C VAL A 135 22.95 64.48 -9.17
N PRO A 136 23.40 64.91 -7.99
CA PRO A 136 23.49 64.12 -6.75
C PRO A 136 22.15 63.99 -6.01
N MET A 137 22.09 63.07 -5.06
CA MET A 137 21.04 62.92 -4.07
C MET A 137 21.50 63.48 -2.71
N THR A 138 20.59 63.94 -1.88
CA THR A 138 20.87 64.25 -0.47
C THR A 138 21.20 62.95 0.27
N ASN A 139 22.22 62.94 1.11
CA ASN A 139 22.54 61.79 1.96
C ASN A 139 21.44 61.56 3.00
N GLU A 140 21.43 60.40 3.61
CA GLU A 140 20.38 60.02 4.58
C GLU A 140 20.30 60.95 5.79
N ALA A 141 21.42 61.53 6.22
CA ALA A 141 21.46 62.50 7.32
C ALA A 141 21.00 63.91 6.92
N GLY A 142 20.73 64.19 5.65
CA GLY A 142 20.32 65.50 5.16
C GLY A 142 21.42 66.58 5.18
N THR A 143 22.68 66.17 5.35
CA THR A 143 23.82 67.08 5.60
C THR A 143 24.79 67.20 4.45
N GLY A 144 24.62 66.46 3.36
CA GLY A 144 25.55 66.46 2.23
C GLY A 144 24.98 65.79 0.99
N TRP A 145 25.80 65.72 -0.07
CA TRP A 145 25.41 65.19 -1.38
C TRP A 145 26.14 63.90 -1.71
N ILE A 146 25.41 62.92 -2.23
CA ILE A 146 25.92 61.67 -2.79
C ILE A 146 25.87 61.79 -4.31
N TYR A 147 27.03 61.67 -4.95
CA TYR A 147 27.18 61.73 -6.41
C TYR A 147 27.17 60.34 -7.04
N ASP A 148 27.59 59.33 -6.27
CA ASP A 148 27.64 57.93 -6.69
C ASP A 148 26.48 57.20 -6.08
N ILE A 149 25.40 57.09 -6.88
CA ILE A 149 24.09 56.59 -6.44
C ILE A 149 24.03 55.06 -6.63
N THR A 150 23.56 54.35 -5.64
CA THR A 150 23.19 52.92 -5.78
C THR A 150 21.67 52.78 -5.71
N ALA A 151 21.08 52.20 -6.75
CA ALA A 151 19.67 51.86 -6.80
C ALA A 151 19.47 50.34 -6.81
N GLN A 152 18.52 49.86 -6.04
CA GLN A 152 18.17 48.42 -5.97
C GLN A 152 16.70 48.22 -6.26
N PRO A 153 16.28 48.31 -7.53
CA PRO A 153 14.90 48.00 -7.91
C PRO A 153 14.63 46.54 -7.63
N LYS A 154 13.49 46.28 -6.97
CA LYS A 154 13.06 44.94 -6.64
C LYS A 154 12.06 44.47 -7.69
N VAL A 155 12.26 43.27 -8.20
CA VAL A 155 11.33 42.61 -9.10
C VAL A 155 10.46 41.71 -8.25
N LYS A 156 9.16 42.00 -8.16
CA LYS A 156 8.20 41.04 -7.60
C LYS A 156 8.05 39.91 -8.59
N THR A 157 8.48 38.72 -8.24
CA THR A 157 8.19 37.53 -8.99
C THR A 157 6.78 37.06 -8.62
N ALA A 158 5.94 36.75 -9.60
CA ALA A 158 4.68 36.07 -9.34
C ALA A 158 4.98 34.70 -8.73
N THR A 159 4.08 34.26 -7.86
CA THR A 159 4.20 32.97 -7.17
C THR A 159 2.92 32.17 -7.36
N GLY A 160 3.05 30.86 -7.39
CA GLY A 160 1.92 29.95 -7.45
C GLY A 160 1.63 29.28 -6.11
N ASN A 161 0.43 28.68 -6.03
CA ASN A 161 0.00 27.86 -4.90
C ASN A 161 -0.54 26.53 -5.41
N ILE A 162 -0.23 25.45 -4.71
CA ILE A 162 -0.72 24.12 -5.04
C ILE A 162 -1.00 23.32 -3.77
N THR A 163 -2.05 22.50 -3.83
CA THR A 163 -2.39 21.52 -2.81
C THR A 163 -2.24 20.12 -3.39
N LEU A 164 -1.46 19.27 -2.76
CA LEU A 164 -1.48 17.84 -3.01
C LEU A 164 -2.43 17.19 -1.99
N THR A 165 -3.34 16.32 -2.45
CA THR A 165 -4.21 15.51 -1.60
C THR A 165 -3.88 14.04 -1.81
N LYS A 166 -3.44 13.38 -0.75
CA LYS A 166 -3.04 11.98 -0.73
C LYS A 166 -4.14 11.08 -0.19
N LYS A 167 -4.47 10.02 -0.93
CA LYS A 167 -5.48 9.02 -0.57
C LYS A 167 -4.94 7.60 -0.77
N ASN A 168 -5.57 6.64 -0.08
CA ASN A 168 -5.38 5.21 -0.36
C ASN A 168 -6.42 4.70 -1.37
N GLY A 169 -6.30 3.42 -1.79
CA GLY A 169 -7.22 2.78 -2.73
C GLY A 169 -8.68 2.74 -2.27
N ALA A 170 -8.95 2.82 -0.97
CA ALA A 170 -10.30 2.93 -0.40
C ALA A 170 -10.85 4.37 -0.43
N GLY A 171 -10.06 5.35 -0.89
CA GLY A 171 -10.44 6.76 -0.93
C GLY A 171 -10.24 7.53 0.37
N GLU A 172 -9.64 6.91 1.39
CA GLU A 172 -9.34 7.53 2.67
C GLU A 172 -8.07 8.39 2.57
N THR A 173 -8.03 9.51 3.32
CA THR A 173 -6.86 10.39 3.33
C THR A 173 -5.68 9.80 4.09
N MET A 174 -4.47 9.97 3.55
CA MET A 174 -3.23 9.42 4.14
C MET A 174 -2.37 10.53 4.73
N SER A 175 -2.22 10.55 6.06
CA SER A 175 -1.30 11.44 6.77
C SER A 175 0.08 10.81 6.93
N GLY A 176 1.14 11.64 7.10
CA GLY A 176 2.48 11.18 7.37
C GLY A 176 3.26 10.69 6.14
N VAL A 177 2.73 10.85 4.93
CA VAL A 177 3.44 10.53 3.68
C VAL A 177 4.43 11.64 3.36
N VAL A 178 5.69 11.28 3.12
CA VAL A 178 6.78 12.23 2.89
C VAL A 178 7.06 12.39 1.40
N TYR A 179 7.15 13.63 0.97
CA TYR A 179 7.49 14.03 -0.39
C TYR A 179 8.73 14.91 -0.43
N SER A 180 9.61 14.70 -1.39
CA SER A 180 10.56 15.72 -1.83
C SER A 180 9.95 16.57 -2.93
N VAL A 181 10.28 17.86 -2.95
CA VAL A 181 9.94 18.73 -4.06
C VAL A 181 11.12 18.79 -5.01
N GLN A 182 10.90 18.50 -6.29
CA GLN A 182 11.92 18.65 -7.32
C GLN A 182 11.59 19.83 -8.22
N ILE A 183 12.65 20.41 -8.79
CA ILE A 183 12.59 21.54 -9.71
C ILE A 183 13.29 21.22 -11.02
N SER A 184 12.71 21.70 -12.11
CA SER A 184 13.32 21.75 -13.44
C SER A 184 13.36 23.19 -13.93
N THR A 185 14.48 23.57 -14.55
CA THR A 185 14.66 24.88 -15.22
C THR A 185 14.86 24.75 -16.72
N ASP A 186 14.73 23.55 -17.28
CA ASP A 186 14.88 23.21 -18.70
C ASP A 186 13.61 22.62 -19.31
N ASN A 187 12.47 23.15 -18.88
CA ASN A 187 11.15 22.77 -19.36
C ASN A 187 10.73 21.31 -19.03
N GLY A 188 11.22 20.76 -17.90
CA GLY A 188 10.87 19.41 -17.46
C GLY A 188 11.81 18.31 -17.99
N THR A 189 12.92 18.67 -18.64
CA THR A 189 13.88 17.69 -19.20
C THR A 189 14.74 17.07 -18.09
N THR A 190 15.28 17.90 -17.20
CA THR A 190 16.05 17.43 -16.03
C THR A 190 15.45 17.93 -14.73
N TRP A 191 15.56 17.11 -13.69
CA TRP A 191 14.97 17.38 -12.38
C TRP A 191 16.01 17.26 -11.28
N THR A 192 16.01 18.23 -10.35
CA THR A 192 16.88 18.25 -9.18
C THR A 192 16.04 18.57 -7.94
N ASN A 193 16.52 18.18 -6.76
CA ASN A 193 15.84 18.53 -5.53
C ASN A 193 15.78 20.06 -5.36
N TYR A 194 14.60 20.59 -5.08
CA TYR A 194 14.39 22.01 -4.90
C TYR A 194 14.87 22.45 -3.52
N THR A 195 15.80 23.38 -3.50
CA THR A 195 16.23 24.08 -2.29
C THR A 195 15.71 25.52 -2.37
N PRO A 196 14.72 25.91 -1.54
CA PRO A 196 14.24 27.30 -1.52
C PRO A 196 15.37 28.28 -1.27
N GLU A 197 15.22 29.48 -1.78
CA GLU A 197 16.21 30.55 -1.58
C GLU A 197 16.40 30.83 -0.08
N GLY A 198 17.63 30.89 0.39
CA GLY A 198 18.00 31.05 1.80
C GLY A 198 17.91 29.75 2.64
N ALA A 199 17.43 28.63 2.09
CA ALA A 199 17.45 27.33 2.76
C ALA A 199 18.79 26.61 2.55
N THR A 200 19.19 25.81 3.54
CA THR A 200 20.42 24.99 3.50
C THR A 200 20.17 23.54 3.09
N ALA A 201 18.90 23.13 3.00
CA ALA A 201 18.49 21.77 2.65
C ALA A 201 17.39 21.79 1.59
N ALA A 202 17.28 20.70 0.84
CA ALA A 202 16.18 20.47 -0.09
C ALA A 202 14.83 20.44 0.64
N LEU A 203 13.79 20.90 -0.03
CA LEU A 203 12.44 20.96 0.54
C LEU A 203 11.81 19.56 0.58
N GLU A 204 11.51 19.12 1.78
CA GLU A 204 10.68 17.94 2.04
C GLU A 204 9.40 18.36 2.76
N LEU A 205 8.28 17.75 2.38
CA LEU A 205 6.95 18.05 2.90
C LEU A 205 6.26 16.76 3.31
N THR A 206 5.45 16.84 4.36
CA THR A 206 4.72 15.67 4.88
C THR A 206 3.23 15.96 4.89
N THR A 207 2.40 15.00 4.46
CA THR A 207 0.95 15.13 4.48
C THR A 207 0.44 15.26 5.91
N ASN A 208 -0.46 16.23 6.12
CA ASN A 208 -1.11 16.49 7.40
C ASN A 208 -2.23 15.48 7.72
N ALA A 209 -2.97 15.67 8.82
CA ALA A 209 -4.08 14.80 9.24
C ALA A 209 -5.22 14.70 8.21
N SER A 210 -5.34 15.66 7.28
CA SER A 210 -6.29 15.63 6.17
C SER A 210 -5.69 15.04 4.88
N GLY A 211 -4.51 14.44 4.95
CA GLY A 211 -3.80 13.89 3.79
C GLY A 211 -3.26 14.96 2.84
N GLN A 212 -3.05 16.19 3.29
CA GLN A 212 -2.72 17.31 2.41
C GLN A 212 -1.32 17.87 2.64
N ILE A 213 -0.69 18.27 1.53
CA ILE A 213 0.46 19.15 1.46
C ILE A 213 0.01 20.45 0.79
N GLN A 214 0.37 21.60 1.35
CA GLN A 214 0.17 22.90 0.74
C GLN A 214 1.53 23.54 0.45
N LEU A 215 1.90 23.64 -0.82
CA LEU A 215 3.07 24.37 -1.25
C LEU A 215 2.60 25.76 -1.73
N GLN A 216 2.92 26.76 -0.93
CA GLN A 216 2.51 28.16 -1.17
C GLN A 216 3.70 28.99 -1.62
N ASN A 217 3.40 30.00 -2.45
CA ASN A 217 4.35 31.00 -2.90
C ASN A 217 5.60 30.42 -3.60
N PHE A 218 5.46 29.30 -4.33
CA PHE A 218 6.56 28.82 -5.13
C PHE A 218 6.79 29.72 -6.35
N PRO A 219 8.05 30.01 -6.70
CA PRO A 219 8.37 31.04 -7.69
C PRO A 219 8.08 30.57 -9.13
N ILE A 220 7.81 31.51 -10.02
CA ILE A 220 7.67 31.23 -11.46
C ILE A 220 9.02 31.06 -12.16
N THR A 221 10.09 31.63 -11.60
CA THR A 221 11.47 31.48 -12.07
C THR A 221 12.37 31.02 -10.94
N TYR A 222 13.40 30.28 -11.29
CA TYR A 222 14.47 29.90 -10.39
C TYR A 222 15.80 30.06 -11.11
N ARG A 223 16.72 30.85 -10.52
CA ARG A 223 17.99 31.21 -11.15
C ARG A 223 17.79 31.72 -12.58
N GLU A 224 16.89 32.70 -12.73
CA GLU A 224 16.56 33.37 -14.00
C GLU A 224 15.93 32.51 -15.10
N GLN A 225 15.65 31.24 -14.82
CA GLN A 225 15.00 30.33 -15.75
C GLN A 225 13.58 30.03 -15.32
N PRO A 226 12.64 29.78 -16.25
CA PRO A 226 11.29 29.33 -15.91
C PRO A 226 11.33 28.07 -15.04
N ALA A 227 10.64 28.10 -13.90
CA ALA A 227 10.66 27.00 -12.94
C ALA A 227 9.44 26.09 -13.13
N ARG A 228 9.66 24.78 -13.12
CA ARG A 228 8.66 23.74 -13.04
C ARG A 228 8.93 22.89 -11.82
N PHE A 229 7.89 22.40 -11.17
CA PHE A 229 8.01 21.65 -9.92
C PHE A 229 7.25 20.33 -10.04
N ARG A 230 7.71 19.31 -9.31
CA ARG A 230 6.97 18.08 -9.11
C ARG A 230 7.16 17.57 -7.68
N PHE A 231 6.18 16.80 -7.23
CA PHE A 231 6.27 16.07 -5.97
C PHE A 231 6.79 14.66 -6.25
N VAL A 232 7.79 14.22 -5.52
CA VAL A 232 8.33 12.85 -5.57
C VAL A 232 8.11 12.22 -4.21
N GLU A 233 7.34 11.16 -4.17
CA GLU A 233 7.04 10.45 -2.93
C GLU A 233 8.28 9.68 -2.44
N LYS A 234 8.60 9.82 -1.16
CA LYS A 234 9.78 9.19 -0.55
C LYS A 234 9.44 8.03 0.36
N SER A 235 8.38 8.16 1.14
CA SER A 235 7.98 7.13 2.09
C SER A 235 6.52 7.29 2.51
N THR A 236 5.93 6.15 2.86
CA THR A 236 4.62 6.03 3.50
C THR A 236 4.80 5.54 4.94
N PRO A 237 3.85 5.81 5.87
CA PRO A 237 3.87 5.25 7.21
C PRO A 237 3.80 3.70 7.23
N ASP A 238 3.11 3.10 6.27
CA ASP A 238 3.01 1.64 6.07
C ASP A 238 3.75 1.25 4.78
N THR A 239 4.74 0.38 4.90
CA THR A 239 5.59 -0.09 3.80
C THR A 239 4.88 -0.99 2.79
N GLY A 240 3.62 -1.41 3.08
CA GLY A 240 2.81 -2.19 2.13
C GLY A 240 2.19 -1.36 0.99
N TYR A 241 2.16 -0.03 1.10
CA TYR A 241 1.67 0.82 0.02
C TYR A 241 2.68 0.92 -1.12
N ILE A 242 2.14 1.02 -2.34
CA ILE A 242 2.93 1.22 -3.56
C ILE A 242 3.27 2.70 -3.70
N ILE A 243 4.55 3.01 -3.78
CA ILE A 243 5.07 4.31 -4.17
C ILE A 243 5.42 4.22 -5.65
N ASP A 244 4.66 4.94 -6.49
CA ASP A 244 4.92 5.02 -7.93
C ASP A 244 5.36 6.44 -8.30
N ASN A 245 6.62 6.57 -8.70
CA ASN A 245 7.20 7.82 -9.17
C ASN A 245 7.54 7.78 -10.68
N ALA A 246 7.12 6.74 -11.42
CA ALA A 246 7.45 6.62 -12.85
C ALA A 246 6.74 7.69 -13.69
N ASN A 247 5.48 8.02 -13.35
CA ASN A 247 4.62 8.89 -14.12
C ASN A 247 4.11 10.08 -13.29
N LEU A 248 4.97 11.05 -13.02
CA LEU A 248 4.66 12.18 -12.16
C LEU A 248 4.13 13.39 -12.92
N ASP A 249 3.04 13.96 -12.42
CA ASP A 249 2.59 15.29 -12.78
C ASP A 249 3.59 16.36 -12.38
N TYR A 250 3.68 17.43 -13.15
CA TYR A 250 4.43 18.61 -12.76
C TYR A 250 3.55 19.87 -12.82
N PHE A 251 3.97 20.93 -12.16
CA PHE A 251 3.23 22.16 -12.08
C PHE A 251 4.16 23.39 -12.15
N TYR A 252 3.57 24.51 -12.55
CA TYR A 252 4.28 25.78 -12.60
C TYR A 252 3.33 26.97 -12.39
N ALA A 253 3.88 28.08 -11.89
CA ALA A 253 3.14 29.32 -11.74
C ALA A 253 3.17 30.15 -13.02
N GLN A 254 2.11 30.93 -13.26
CA GLN A 254 2.02 31.92 -14.32
C GLN A 254 2.19 33.34 -13.78
N ALA A 255 2.43 34.30 -14.68
CA ALA A 255 2.62 35.71 -14.33
C ALA A 255 1.41 36.35 -13.63
N ASP A 256 0.20 35.81 -13.82
CA ASP A 256 -1.02 36.25 -13.15
C ASP A 256 -1.22 35.61 -11.75
N GLY A 257 -0.24 34.84 -11.26
CA GLY A 257 -0.28 34.18 -9.95
C GLY A 257 -1.09 32.89 -9.90
N LYS A 258 -1.56 32.39 -11.06
CA LYS A 258 -2.22 31.09 -11.13
C LYS A 258 -1.24 29.97 -11.37
N THR A 259 -1.63 28.77 -10.98
CA THR A 259 -0.86 27.53 -11.17
C THR A 259 -1.52 26.67 -12.25
N ILE A 260 -0.71 26.10 -13.12
CA ILE A 260 -1.07 25.06 -14.07
C ILE A 260 -0.47 23.74 -13.60
N VAL A 261 -1.26 22.66 -13.65
CA VAL A 261 -0.82 21.28 -13.53
C VAL A 261 -0.74 20.67 -14.92
N VAL A 262 0.33 19.95 -15.18
CA VAL A 262 0.56 19.18 -16.41
C VAL A 262 0.70 17.72 -16.01
N HIS A 263 -0.19 16.89 -16.52
CA HIS A 263 -0.19 15.45 -16.27
C HIS A 263 0.94 14.74 -17.02
N ALA A 264 1.31 13.57 -16.57
CA ALA A 264 2.36 12.76 -17.18
C ALA A 264 2.14 12.48 -18.67
N ASP A 265 0.89 12.43 -19.14
CA ASP A 265 0.52 12.28 -20.54
C ASP A 265 0.64 13.59 -21.37
N GLY A 266 1.04 14.70 -20.73
CA GLY A 266 1.20 16.01 -21.33
C GLY A 266 -0.08 16.85 -21.38
N THR A 267 -1.22 16.36 -20.91
CA THR A 267 -2.45 17.16 -20.81
C THR A 267 -2.32 18.20 -19.70
N GLN A 268 -3.02 19.33 -19.85
CA GLN A 268 -2.94 20.45 -18.89
C GLN A 268 -4.31 20.75 -18.29
N GLU A 269 -4.31 20.98 -16.99
CA GLU A 269 -5.49 21.53 -16.31
C GLU A 269 -5.66 23.03 -16.55
N ALA A 270 -6.87 23.53 -16.34
CA ALA A 270 -7.12 24.96 -16.36
C ALA A 270 -6.36 25.67 -15.23
N ALA A 271 -5.75 26.83 -15.55
CA ALA A 271 -5.01 27.61 -14.57
C ALA A 271 -5.89 28.03 -13.38
N ALA A 272 -5.47 27.74 -12.16
CA ALA A 272 -6.20 28.02 -10.92
C ALA A 272 -5.35 28.84 -9.94
N THR A 273 -5.99 29.67 -9.09
CA THR A 273 -5.30 30.40 -8.02
C THR A 273 -4.63 29.47 -7.01
N THR A 274 -5.27 28.33 -6.75
CA THR A 274 -4.70 27.18 -6.05
C THR A 274 -5.07 25.93 -6.84
N ALA A 275 -4.10 25.31 -7.48
CA ALA A 275 -4.28 24.06 -8.18
C ALA A 275 -4.25 22.87 -7.21
N THR A 276 -4.75 21.71 -7.62
CA THR A 276 -4.77 20.52 -6.79
C THR A 276 -4.23 19.33 -7.56
N ILE A 277 -3.32 18.57 -6.96
CA ILE A 277 -2.90 17.24 -7.41
C ILE A 277 -3.52 16.22 -6.48
N ASN A 278 -4.19 15.22 -7.05
CA ASN A 278 -4.71 14.06 -6.32
C ASN A 278 -3.73 12.90 -6.52
N ALA A 279 -3.10 12.46 -5.45
CA ALA A 279 -2.17 11.34 -5.44
C ALA A 279 -2.80 10.13 -4.74
N LEU A 280 -2.65 8.94 -5.31
CA LEU A 280 -3.20 7.68 -4.82
C LEU A 280 -2.06 6.73 -4.46
N ASN A 281 -2.18 6.00 -3.33
CA ASN A 281 -1.40 4.79 -3.09
C ASN A 281 -2.33 3.61 -2.89
N GLU A 282 -2.03 2.54 -3.58
CA GLU A 282 -2.74 1.27 -3.45
C GLU A 282 -1.89 0.29 -2.64
N LYS A 283 -2.57 -0.69 -2.04
CA LYS A 283 -1.96 -1.81 -1.35
C LYS A 283 -2.68 -3.06 -1.84
N PRO A 284 -2.06 -3.86 -2.71
CA PRO A 284 -2.68 -5.06 -3.21
C PRO A 284 -2.98 -6.04 -2.08
N GLU A 285 -4.14 -6.65 -2.13
CA GLU A 285 -4.53 -7.71 -1.21
C GLU A 285 -4.44 -9.07 -1.90
N ILE A 286 -4.23 -10.11 -1.10
CA ILE A 286 -4.36 -11.50 -1.51
C ILE A 286 -5.41 -12.13 -0.61
N VAL A 287 -6.37 -12.82 -1.22
CA VAL A 287 -7.44 -13.53 -0.52
C VAL A 287 -7.40 -14.98 -0.94
N LYS A 288 -7.27 -15.88 0.05
CA LYS A 288 -7.25 -17.31 -0.14
C LYS A 288 -8.45 -17.95 0.52
N THR A 289 -9.19 -18.74 -0.24
CA THR A 289 -10.40 -19.42 0.24
C THR A 289 -10.44 -20.86 -0.24
N VAL A 290 -11.24 -21.67 0.45
CA VAL A 290 -11.51 -23.06 0.13
C VAL A 290 -13.01 -23.25 -0.11
N LYS A 291 -13.36 -24.10 -1.07
CA LYS A 291 -14.74 -24.34 -1.48
C LYS A 291 -15.48 -25.22 -0.49
N LEU A 292 -16.68 -24.79 -0.10
CA LEU A 292 -17.61 -25.54 0.74
C LEU A 292 -18.50 -26.50 -0.09
N ASP A 293 -19.19 -27.40 0.60
CA ASP A 293 -20.11 -28.38 -0.02
C ASP A 293 -21.28 -27.75 -0.79
N ASP A 294 -21.72 -26.54 -0.40
CA ASP A 294 -22.77 -25.77 -1.07
C ASP A 294 -22.30 -25.02 -2.32
N GLY A 295 -20.97 -25.07 -2.59
CA GLY A 295 -20.33 -24.42 -3.73
C GLY A 295 -19.83 -23.01 -3.47
N THR A 296 -20.06 -22.43 -2.30
CA THR A 296 -19.48 -21.14 -1.86
C THR A 296 -18.03 -21.33 -1.44
N TYR A 297 -17.33 -20.23 -1.12
CA TYR A 297 -15.94 -20.22 -0.68
C TYR A 297 -15.81 -19.53 0.67
N ASP A 298 -14.99 -20.09 1.56
CA ASP A 298 -14.72 -19.55 2.89
C ASP A 298 -13.25 -19.75 3.29
N GLU A 299 -12.82 -19.20 4.42
CA GLU A 299 -11.47 -19.36 4.98
C GLU A 299 -11.21 -20.78 5.50
N GLN A 300 -12.28 -21.55 5.83
CA GLN A 300 -12.19 -22.90 6.33
C GLN A 300 -13.24 -23.81 5.68
N ALA A 301 -12.83 -25.05 5.37
CA ALA A 301 -13.75 -26.11 4.97
C ALA A 301 -13.42 -27.42 5.68
N SER A 302 -14.46 -28.20 6.00
CA SER A 302 -14.33 -29.56 6.50
C SER A 302 -14.34 -30.53 5.32
N ALA A 303 -13.40 -31.47 5.30
CA ALA A 303 -13.26 -32.42 4.21
C ALA A 303 -13.11 -33.86 4.68
N SER A 304 -13.64 -34.79 3.90
CA SER A 304 -13.39 -36.23 4.03
C SER A 304 -12.24 -36.67 3.14
N LEU A 305 -11.73 -37.87 3.39
CA LEU A 305 -10.60 -38.46 2.65
C LEU A 305 -10.83 -38.51 1.13
N THR A 306 -12.08 -38.64 0.67
CA THR A 306 -12.42 -38.78 -0.75
C THR A 306 -12.80 -37.47 -1.43
N ASP A 307 -12.89 -36.39 -0.68
CA ASP A 307 -13.31 -35.11 -1.23
C ASP A 307 -12.24 -34.48 -2.11
N THR A 308 -12.70 -33.89 -3.20
CA THR A 308 -11.89 -32.98 -4.00
C THR A 308 -12.00 -31.60 -3.40
N ILE A 309 -10.90 -31.11 -2.86
CA ILE A 309 -10.82 -29.84 -2.15
C ILE A 309 -10.36 -28.78 -3.14
N SER A 310 -11.19 -27.79 -3.43
CA SER A 310 -10.85 -26.71 -4.37
C SER A 310 -10.46 -25.45 -3.63
N PHE A 311 -9.27 -24.91 -3.94
CA PHE A 311 -8.81 -23.62 -3.46
C PHE A 311 -9.00 -22.53 -4.51
N ASN A 312 -9.22 -21.31 -4.02
CA ASN A 312 -9.25 -20.09 -4.81
C ASN A 312 -8.31 -19.06 -4.17
N ILE A 313 -7.41 -18.47 -4.96
CA ILE A 313 -6.52 -17.39 -4.57
C ILE A 313 -6.84 -16.21 -5.50
N THR A 314 -7.28 -15.10 -4.94
CA THR A 314 -7.57 -13.86 -5.67
C THR A 314 -6.60 -12.79 -5.23
N THR A 315 -6.05 -12.03 -6.18
CA THR A 315 -5.12 -10.93 -5.92
C THR A 315 -5.56 -9.73 -6.74
N ASP A 316 -5.71 -8.58 -6.09
CA ASP A 316 -6.03 -7.34 -6.77
C ASP A 316 -4.87 -6.89 -7.66
N VAL A 317 -5.20 -6.34 -8.83
CA VAL A 317 -4.24 -5.76 -9.76
C VAL A 317 -4.21 -4.25 -9.55
N PRO A 318 -3.12 -3.68 -9.00
CA PRO A 318 -3.04 -2.24 -8.76
C PRO A 318 -2.92 -1.45 -10.06
N THR A 319 -3.30 -0.18 -10.05
CA THR A 319 -3.21 0.71 -11.22
C THR A 319 -1.77 0.91 -11.71
N ALA A 320 -0.80 0.88 -10.79
CA ALA A 320 0.63 0.98 -11.09
C ALA A 320 1.24 -0.32 -11.66
N ILE A 321 0.45 -1.36 -11.91
CA ILE A 321 0.97 -2.70 -12.28
C ILE A 321 1.88 -2.66 -13.51
N ALA A 322 1.60 -1.80 -14.49
CA ALA A 322 2.41 -1.70 -15.71
C ALA A 322 3.85 -1.23 -15.46
N ASP A 323 4.07 -0.48 -14.39
CA ASP A 323 5.38 0.05 -13.99
C ASP A 323 6.12 -0.88 -13.01
N MET A 324 5.50 -2.00 -12.61
CA MET A 324 6.10 -2.99 -11.72
C MET A 324 6.99 -3.97 -12.47
N THR A 325 7.99 -4.49 -11.78
CA THR A 325 8.84 -5.61 -12.26
C THR A 325 8.53 -6.92 -11.55
N THR A 326 7.99 -6.85 -10.34
CA THR A 326 7.67 -8.01 -9.51
C THR A 326 6.18 -8.02 -9.16
N PHE A 327 5.49 -9.11 -9.54
CA PHE A 327 4.13 -9.43 -9.10
C PHE A 327 3.99 -10.96 -9.11
N THR A 328 4.21 -11.58 -7.94
CA THR A 328 4.39 -13.04 -7.84
C THR A 328 3.56 -13.60 -6.70
N VAL A 329 2.76 -14.62 -6.99
CA VAL A 329 2.02 -15.41 -6.00
C VAL A 329 2.77 -16.71 -5.76
N GLU A 330 3.06 -16.98 -4.50
CA GLU A 330 3.55 -18.27 -4.01
C GLU A 330 2.46 -18.93 -3.17
N ASP A 331 2.31 -20.24 -3.32
CA ASP A 331 1.34 -21.03 -2.57
C ASP A 331 1.98 -22.32 -2.11
N GLU A 332 1.97 -22.55 -0.79
CA GLU A 332 2.64 -23.71 -0.20
C GLU A 332 1.64 -24.59 0.55
N LEU A 333 1.41 -25.79 -0.02
CA LEU A 333 0.53 -26.77 0.60
C LEU A 333 1.14 -27.33 1.89
N PRO A 334 0.34 -27.49 2.96
CA PRO A 334 0.76 -28.23 4.15
C PRO A 334 0.99 -29.70 3.82
N GLU A 335 1.67 -30.41 4.71
CA GLU A 335 1.96 -31.84 4.52
C GLU A 335 0.72 -32.71 4.38
N GLY A 336 -0.38 -32.33 5.04
CA GLY A 336 -1.67 -33.06 4.99
C GLY A 336 -2.48 -32.88 3.71
N LEU A 337 -2.04 -32.06 2.76
CA LEU A 337 -2.69 -31.87 1.46
C LEU A 337 -1.75 -32.28 0.33
N THR A 338 -2.28 -32.86 -0.76
CA THR A 338 -1.48 -33.36 -1.87
C THR A 338 -2.21 -33.30 -3.20
N GLY A 339 -1.46 -33.37 -4.31
CA GLY A 339 -1.98 -33.61 -5.66
C GLY A 339 -2.69 -32.41 -6.28
N ARG A 340 -1.99 -31.24 -6.48
CA ARG A 340 -2.58 -30.15 -7.26
C ARG A 340 -2.98 -30.59 -8.66
N THR A 341 -4.26 -30.44 -8.97
CA THR A 341 -4.86 -30.78 -10.27
C THR A 341 -5.83 -29.67 -10.71
N ASN A 342 -6.32 -29.73 -11.93
CA ASN A 342 -7.33 -28.82 -12.48
C ASN A 342 -7.00 -27.33 -12.31
N MET A 343 -5.70 -26.99 -12.30
CA MET A 343 -5.25 -25.61 -12.09
C MET A 343 -5.69 -24.71 -13.24
N LYS A 344 -6.21 -23.51 -12.88
CA LYS A 344 -6.47 -22.40 -13.79
C LYS A 344 -5.84 -21.14 -13.26
N VAL A 345 -5.38 -20.30 -14.18
CA VAL A 345 -4.89 -18.93 -13.89
C VAL A 345 -5.69 -18.00 -14.79
N GLN A 346 -6.48 -17.14 -14.19
CA GLN A 346 -7.47 -16.32 -14.87
C GLN A 346 -7.32 -14.85 -14.48
N GLY A 347 -7.72 -13.95 -15.38
CA GLY A 347 -7.96 -12.53 -15.08
C GLY A 347 -9.45 -12.30 -14.88
N LEU A 348 -9.79 -11.38 -13.99
CA LEU A 348 -11.15 -10.88 -13.76
C LEU A 348 -11.22 -9.43 -14.23
N SER A 349 -12.18 -9.11 -15.08
CA SER A 349 -12.47 -7.74 -15.52
C SER A 349 -13.97 -7.58 -15.66
N ASP A 350 -14.57 -6.54 -15.07
CA ASP A 350 -16.01 -6.28 -15.10
C ASP A 350 -16.86 -7.51 -14.69
N GLY A 351 -16.40 -8.29 -13.72
CA GLY A 351 -17.06 -9.52 -13.24
C GLY A 351 -16.89 -10.74 -14.14
N ASN A 352 -16.18 -10.63 -15.27
CA ASN A 352 -15.97 -11.74 -16.22
C ASN A 352 -14.57 -12.36 -16.02
N LYS A 353 -14.53 -13.69 -15.86
CA LYS A 353 -13.29 -14.46 -15.76
C LYS A 353 -12.82 -14.90 -17.13
N THR A 354 -11.54 -14.68 -17.45
CA THR A 354 -10.90 -15.11 -18.71
C THR A 354 -9.58 -15.82 -18.40
N ASP A 355 -9.33 -16.95 -19.04
CA ASP A 355 -8.06 -17.66 -18.87
C ASP A 355 -6.90 -16.77 -19.38
N LEU A 356 -5.87 -16.61 -18.58
CA LEU A 356 -4.70 -15.83 -18.98
C LEU A 356 -3.91 -16.56 -20.07
N ALA A 357 -3.40 -15.78 -21.03
CA ALA A 357 -2.52 -16.29 -22.05
C ALA A 357 -1.22 -16.87 -21.43
N ALA A 358 -0.65 -17.89 -22.05
CA ALA A 358 0.54 -18.59 -21.53
C ALA A 358 1.78 -17.68 -21.38
N ASN A 359 1.81 -16.53 -22.04
CA ASN A 359 2.89 -15.55 -21.93
C ASN A 359 2.59 -14.43 -20.91
N ALA A 360 1.48 -14.51 -20.18
CA ALA A 360 1.12 -13.56 -19.15
C ALA A 360 1.69 -13.92 -17.77
N TYR A 361 2.19 -15.13 -17.61
CA TYR A 361 2.81 -15.58 -16.36
C TYR A 361 3.80 -16.73 -16.62
N THR A 362 4.69 -16.97 -15.66
CA THR A 362 5.47 -18.22 -15.57
C THR A 362 4.99 -19.01 -14.37
N LYS A 363 4.84 -20.34 -14.58
CA LYS A 363 4.47 -21.27 -13.51
C LYS A 363 5.67 -22.15 -13.18
N THR A 364 5.99 -22.27 -11.91
CA THR A 364 6.92 -23.29 -11.39
C THR A 364 6.28 -24.02 -10.22
N GLU A 365 6.56 -25.32 -10.12
CA GLU A 365 6.08 -26.15 -9.02
C GLU A 365 7.23 -27.02 -8.53
N ALA A 366 7.56 -26.90 -7.24
CA ALA A 366 8.65 -27.63 -6.60
C ALA A 366 8.17 -28.22 -5.27
N GLY A 367 7.90 -29.51 -5.26
CA GLY A 367 7.31 -30.18 -4.10
C GLY A 367 5.91 -29.66 -3.77
N LYS A 368 5.76 -29.08 -2.61
CA LYS A 368 4.50 -28.49 -2.12
C LYS A 368 4.28 -27.03 -2.56
N LYS A 369 5.35 -26.38 -3.04
CA LYS A 369 5.33 -24.96 -3.40
C LYS A 369 4.99 -24.75 -4.87
N LEU A 370 3.96 -23.94 -5.12
CA LEU A 370 3.60 -23.39 -6.41
C LEU A 370 4.08 -21.93 -6.46
N THR A 371 4.65 -21.50 -7.57
CA THR A 371 4.96 -20.09 -7.84
C THR A 371 4.36 -19.68 -9.18
N ILE A 372 3.57 -18.62 -9.18
CA ILE A 372 3.04 -17.94 -10.36
C ILE A 372 3.63 -16.54 -10.40
N ALA A 373 4.60 -16.33 -11.27
CA ALA A 373 5.17 -15.00 -11.51
C ALA A 373 4.50 -14.39 -12.74
N TYR A 374 3.71 -13.35 -12.53
CA TYR A 374 3.00 -12.65 -13.60
C TYR A 374 3.93 -11.74 -14.40
N VAL A 375 3.57 -11.48 -15.64
CA VAL A 375 4.15 -10.43 -16.48
C VAL A 375 3.26 -9.20 -16.32
N PRO A 376 3.66 -8.19 -15.53
CA PRO A 376 2.80 -7.09 -15.12
C PRO A 376 2.07 -6.40 -16.28
N GLU A 377 2.77 -6.06 -17.34
CA GLU A 377 2.20 -5.44 -18.56
C GLU A 377 1.09 -6.28 -19.23
N LYS A 378 1.03 -7.60 -18.97
CA LYS A 378 0.03 -8.50 -19.57
C LYS A 378 -1.22 -8.68 -18.72
N ILE A 379 -1.21 -8.18 -17.51
CA ILE A 379 -2.35 -8.28 -16.58
C ILE A 379 -2.96 -6.92 -16.22
N LYS A 380 -2.45 -5.82 -16.78
CA LYS A 380 -2.85 -4.44 -16.44
C LYS A 380 -4.32 -4.10 -16.73
N ASP A 381 -4.96 -4.84 -17.63
CA ASP A 381 -6.34 -4.60 -18.03
C ASP A 381 -7.36 -5.42 -17.19
N TYR A 382 -6.91 -6.10 -16.13
CA TYR A 382 -7.75 -6.85 -15.21
C TYR A 382 -7.86 -6.15 -13.86
N ASP A 383 -9.00 -6.31 -13.20
CA ASP A 383 -9.24 -5.84 -11.83
C ASP A 383 -8.52 -6.73 -10.81
N SER A 384 -8.47 -8.05 -11.09
CA SER A 384 -7.83 -9.06 -10.24
C SER A 384 -7.31 -10.22 -11.08
N VAL A 385 -6.36 -10.97 -10.52
CA VAL A 385 -5.93 -12.29 -11.02
C VAL A 385 -6.36 -13.37 -10.05
N ILE A 386 -6.75 -14.54 -10.60
CA ILE A 386 -7.34 -15.64 -9.85
C ILE A 386 -6.58 -16.92 -10.19
N ILE A 387 -6.18 -17.66 -9.15
CA ILE A 387 -5.62 -19.01 -9.26
C ILE A 387 -6.60 -19.96 -8.60
N THR A 388 -7.04 -21.00 -9.32
CA THR A 388 -7.84 -22.09 -8.74
C THR A 388 -7.16 -23.42 -9.01
N TYR A 389 -7.27 -24.36 -8.08
CA TYR A 389 -6.77 -25.71 -8.21
C TYR A 389 -7.46 -26.65 -7.22
N ASP A 390 -7.38 -27.95 -7.48
CA ASP A 390 -7.92 -29.00 -6.64
C ASP A 390 -6.79 -29.80 -5.96
N VAL A 391 -7.05 -30.26 -4.73
CA VAL A 391 -6.17 -31.15 -3.95
C VAL A 391 -7.00 -32.22 -3.22
N THR A 392 -6.31 -33.18 -2.60
CA THR A 392 -6.90 -34.19 -1.73
C THR A 392 -6.15 -34.25 -0.39
N LEU A 393 -6.76 -34.84 0.64
CA LEU A 393 -6.12 -35.14 1.92
C LEU A 393 -5.09 -36.27 1.80
N ASP A 394 -3.92 -36.08 2.40
CA ASP A 394 -2.95 -37.14 2.69
C ASP A 394 -3.12 -37.60 4.14
N MET A 395 -3.88 -38.66 4.35
CA MET A 395 -4.23 -39.13 5.69
C MET A 395 -3.05 -39.66 6.51
N THR A 396 -1.89 -39.87 5.88
CA THR A 396 -0.67 -40.25 6.61
C THR A 396 -0.02 -39.06 7.32
N LYS A 397 -0.39 -37.83 6.92
CA LYS A 397 0.21 -36.58 7.37
C LYS A 397 -0.79 -35.51 7.79
N ALA A 398 -2.08 -35.69 7.49
CA ALA A 398 -3.12 -34.71 7.79
C ALA A 398 -3.24 -34.48 9.30
N THR A 399 -3.33 -33.21 9.68
CA THR A 399 -3.68 -32.78 11.03
C THR A 399 -5.18 -32.89 11.21
N LEU A 400 -5.60 -33.56 12.29
CA LEU A 400 -7.00 -33.68 12.66
C LEU A 400 -7.40 -32.52 13.58
N GLY A 401 -8.65 -32.08 13.46
CA GLY A 401 -9.25 -31.06 14.33
C GLY A 401 -9.13 -29.65 13.81
N GLU A 402 -9.41 -28.69 14.69
CA GLU A 402 -9.53 -27.26 14.36
C GLU A 402 -8.22 -26.60 13.92
N ASP A 403 -7.06 -27.10 14.40
CA ASP A 403 -5.76 -26.64 13.90
C ASP A 403 -5.57 -26.94 12.42
N GLY A 404 -6.19 -27.98 11.90
CA GLY A 404 -6.37 -28.32 10.51
C GLY A 404 -5.10 -28.33 9.68
N ASN A 405 -5.29 -28.27 8.37
CA ASN A 405 -4.24 -28.29 7.36
C ASN A 405 -4.22 -26.91 6.69
N ILE A 406 -3.41 -26.00 7.25
CA ILE A 406 -3.35 -24.59 6.83
C ILE A 406 -2.56 -24.49 5.53
N ASN A 407 -3.21 -23.98 4.49
CA ASN A 407 -2.62 -23.69 3.20
C ASN A 407 -2.38 -22.19 3.05
N THR A 408 -1.14 -21.78 2.85
CA THR A 408 -0.72 -20.37 2.84
C THR A 408 -0.43 -19.89 1.43
N ALA A 409 -1.00 -18.75 1.06
CA ALA A 409 -0.63 -18.02 -0.14
C ALA A 409 0.09 -16.72 0.23
N LYS A 410 1.09 -16.34 -0.56
CA LYS A 410 1.87 -15.12 -0.40
C LYS A 410 1.95 -14.38 -1.73
N LEU A 411 1.65 -13.09 -1.71
CA LEU A 411 1.91 -12.17 -2.80
C LEU A 411 3.18 -11.38 -2.49
N THR A 412 4.12 -11.36 -3.44
CA THR A 412 5.28 -10.45 -3.45
C THR A 412 5.13 -9.50 -4.62
N TYR A 413 5.23 -8.19 -4.38
CA TYR A 413 5.01 -7.17 -5.40
C TYR A 413 5.97 -5.99 -5.24
N THR A 414 6.27 -5.31 -6.36
CA THR A 414 7.01 -4.04 -6.35
C THR A 414 6.22 -3.00 -5.55
N ASN A 415 6.81 -2.45 -4.50
CA ASN A 415 6.17 -1.42 -3.68
C ASN A 415 6.85 -0.05 -3.75
N ASN A 416 7.98 0.06 -4.45
CA ASN A 416 8.65 1.34 -4.67
C ASN A 416 9.27 1.38 -6.06
N ILE A 417 8.78 2.30 -6.88
CA ILE A 417 9.22 2.56 -8.25
C ILE A 417 9.81 3.98 -8.30
N ASP A 418 11.05 4.11 -8.77
CA ASP A 418 11.70 5.42 -8.86
C ASP A 418 11.24 6.22 -10.09
N VAL A 419 11.68 7.48 -10.14
CA VAL A 419 11.37 8.43 -11.24
C VAL A 419 11.87 7.98 -12.62
N ASP A 420 12.79 7.01 -12.68
CA ASP A 420 13.28 6.39 -13.93
C ASP A 420 12.57 5.07 -14.25
N GLY A 421 11.55 4.68 -13.47
CA GLY A 421 10.82 3.44 -13.64
C GLY A 421 11.53 2.20 -13.07
N THR A 422 12.65 2.35 -12.35
CA THR A 422 13.33 1.21 -11.74
C THR A 422 12.69 0.81 -10.42
N GLU A 423 12.58 -0.51 -10.17
CA GLU A 423 12.18 -1.06 -8.89
C GLU A 423 13.24 -0.79 -7.82
N LYS A 424 12.84 -0.20 -6.69
CA LYS A 424 13.71 -0.01 -5.53
C LYS A 424 13.51 -1.03 -4.43
N SER A 425 12.28 -1.51 -4.28
CA SER A 425 11.94 -2.49 -3.25
C SER A 425 10.65 -3.23 -3.58
N THR A 426 10.48 -4.35 -2.88
CA THR A 426 9.26 -5.17 -2.90
C THR A 426 8.64 -5.24 -1.52
N SER A 427 7.34 -5.51 -1.45
CA SER A 427 6.60 -5.84 -0.24
C SER A 427 5.91 -7.19 -0.39
N GLU A 428 5.46 -7.75 0.74
CA GLU A 428 4.78 -9.03 0.80
C GLU A 428 3.48 -8.92 1.60
N THR A 429 2.48 -9.68 1.19
CA THR A 429 1.26 -9.92 1.96
C THR A 429 0.87 -11.39 1.86
N THR A 430 0.21 -11.92 2.88
CA THR A 430 -0.13 -13.34 2.98
C THR A 430 -1.57 -13.51 3.42
N ASP A 431 -2.16 -14.62 2.95
CA ASP A 431 -3.46 -15.10 3.45
C ASP A 431 -3.49 -16.63 3.48
N THR A 432 -4.42 -17.20 4.22
CA THR A 432 -4.50 -18.64 4.48
C THR A 432 -5.92 -19.15 4.36
N ALA A 433 -6.04 -20.41 3.93
CA ALA A 433 -7.29 -21.15 4.07
C ALA A 433 -7.02 -22.52 4.70
N THR A 434 -7.91 -22.98 5.56
CA THR A 434 -7.72 -24.17 6.39
C THR A 434 -8.66 -25.29 5.98
N VAL A 435 -8.10 -26.50 5.82
CA VAL A 435 -8.90 -27.72 5.65
C VAL A 435 -8.87 -28.51 6.95
N VAL A 436 -10.04 -28.69 7.54
CA VAL A 436 -10.21 -29.46 8.76
C VAL A 436 -10.79 -30.85 8.47
N THR A 437 -10.46 -31.82 9.30
CA THR A 437 -10.96 -33.18 9.20
C THR A 437 -10.91 -33.87 10.58
N GLY A 438 -11.66 -34.92 10.76
CA GLY A 438 -11.69 -35.67 12.00
C GLY A 438 -11.48 -37.18 11.81
N GLY A 439 -11.68 -37.93 12.87
CA GLY A 439 -11.54 -39.39 12.86
C GLY A 439 -12.17 -40.05 14.07
N VAL A 440 -12.09 -41.37 14.08
CA VAL A 440 -12.56 -42.25 15.15
C VAL A 440 -11.40 -43.12 15.61
N LYS A 441 -11.16 -43.14 16.92
CA LYS A 441 -10.23 -44.07 17.58
C LYS A 441 -11.01 -45.16 18.28
N ILE A 442 -10.87 -46.39 17.82
CA ILE A 442 -11.56 -47.57 18.27
C ILE A 442 -10.72 -48.25 19.34
N HIS A 443 -11.27 -48.49 20.52
CA HIS A 443 -10.66 -49.34 21.55
C HIS A 443 -11.48 -50.65 21.67
N LYS A 444 -10.91 -51.73 21.21
CA LYS A 444 -11.51 -53.05 21.16
C LYS A 444 -11.09 -53.86 22.37
N VAL A 445 -12.09 -54.30 23.17
CA VAL A 445 -11.85 -55.11 24.39
C VAL A 445 -12.83 -56.25 24.48
N ASN A 446 -12.54 -57.22 25.34
CA ASN A 446 -13.54 -58.23 25.76
C ASN A 446 -14.32 -57.79 27.00
N ALA A 447 -15.21 -58.63 27.52
CA ALA A 447 -16.01 -58.35 28.69
C ALA A 447 -15.19 -58.17 29.99
N SER A 448 -13.95 -58.62 30.02
CA SER A 448 -12.99 -58.46 31.14
C SER A 448 -12.04 -57.29 30.94
N GLU A 449 -12.32 -56.38 29.97
CA GLU A 449 -11.51 -55.21 29.63
C GLU A 449 -10.10 -55.55 29.02
N GLU A 450 -9.90 -56.79 28.57
CA GLU A 450 -8.65 -57.18 27.90
C GLU A 450 -8.66 -56.72 26.46
N ASN A 451 -7.56 -56.19 25.96
CA ASN A 451 -7.40 -55.72 24.60
C ASN A 451 -7.52 -56.84 23.56
N LEU A 452 -8.23 -56.57 22.49
CA LEU A 452 -8.45 -57.54 21.40
C LEU A 452 -7.88 -57.05 20.09
N ALA A 453 -6.90 -57.79 19.56
CA ALA A 453 -6.27 -57.53 18.27
C ALA A 453 -7.06 -58.18 17.12
N SER A 454 -6.82 -57.75 15.88
CA SER A 454 -7.33 -58.30 14.63
C SER A 454 -8.83 -58.19 14.41
N ALA A 455 -9.55 -57.35 15.18
CA ALA A 455 -10.91 -56.95 14.83
C ALA A 455 -10.86 -55.98 13.63
N LYS A 456 -11.79 -56.17 12.67
CA LYS A 456 -11.87 -55.25 11.53
C LYS A 456 -13.13 -54.42 11.59
N PHE A 457 -12.99 -53.14 11.26
CA PHE A 457 -14.06 -52.16 11.29
C PHE A 457 -14.14 -51.40 9.97
N LYS A 458 -15.36 -51.14 9.52
CA LYS A 458 -15.70 -50.23 8.44
C LYS A 458 -16.66 -49.15 8.95
N ILE A 459 -16.78 -48.03 8.21
CA ILE A 459 -17.61 -46.91 8.60
C ILE A 459 -18.57 -46.52 7.49
N ALA A 460 -19.80 -46.11 7.86
CA ALA A 460 -20.84 -45.68 6.96
C ALA A 460 -21.36 -44.28 7.34
N THR A 461 -21.94 -43.57 6.39
CA THR A 461 -22.47 -42.19 6.56
C THR A 461 -23.90 -42.16 7.09
N SER A 462 -24.57 -43.34 7.22
CA SER A 462 -25.89 -43.46 7.82
C SER A 462 -26.11 -44.87 8.36
N GLU A 463 -27.05 -45.04 9.29
CA GLU A 463 -27.45 -46.36 9.80
C GLU A 463 -27.95 -47.26 8.69
N ALA A 464 -28.75 -46.73 7.76
CA ALA A 464 -29.24 -47.46 6.61
C ALA A 464 -28.13 -48.00 5.73
N ASN A 465 -27.11 -47.19 5.44
CA ASN A 465 -25.92 -47.57 4.67
C ASN A 465 -25.11 -48.64 5.43
N ALA A 466 -24.94 -48.50 6.74
CA ALA A 466 -24.26 -49.47 7.58
C ALA A 466 -24.95 -50.85 7.54
N LEU A 467 -26.29 -50.89 7.65
CA LEU A 467 -27.09 -52.10 7.56
C LEU A 467 -27.10 -52.71 6.15
N ALA A 468 -27.01 -51.88 5.11
CA ALA A 468 -26.94 -52.31 3.71
C ALA A 468 -25.53 -52.77 3.29
N GLY A 469 -24.50 -52.62 4.15
CA GLY A 469 -23.11 -52.93 3.81
C GLY A 469 -22.49 -51.91 2.84
N THR A 470 -23.00 -50.66 2.80
CA THR A 470 -22.45 -49.56 1.99
C THR A 470 -21.57 -48.70 2.87
N PHE A 471 -20.27 -48.73 2.62
CA PHE A 471 -19.27 -48.08 3.44
C PHE A 471 -18.58 -46.91 2.73
N VAL A 472 -17.96 -46.02 3.52
CA VAL A 472 -17.12 -44.93 3.02
C VAL A 472 -15.93 -45.54 2.28
N LYS A 473 -15.64 -44.98 1.09
CA LYS A 473 -14.54 -45.42 0.24
C LYS A 473 -13.27 -44.64 0.56
N GLY A 474 -12.11 -45.27 0.42
CA GLY A 474 -10.82 -44.63 0.36
C GLY A 474 -10.51 -44.09 -1.04
N THR A 475 -9.37 -43.40 -1.17
CA THR A 475 -8.88 -42.86 -2.45
C THR A 475 -8.57 -43.94 -3.50
N ASP A 476 -8.37 -45.19 -3.06
CA ASP A 476 -8.17 -46.37 -3.90
C ASP A 476 -9.49 -47.01 -4.39
N GLY A 477 -10.65 -46.44 -3.99
CA GLY A 477 -11.99 -46.94 -4.32
C GLY A 477 -12.43 -48.13 -3.47
N ASN A 478 -11.61 -48.67 -2.56
CA ASN A 478 -11.97 -49.72 -1.62
C ASN A 478 -12.64 -49.12 -0.38
N ASP A 479 -13.39 -49.96 0.37
CA ASP A 479 -13.93 -49.53 1.64
C ASP A 479 -12.82 -49.23 2.64
N ILE A 480 -12.94 -48.11 3.39
CA ILE A 480 -12.02 -47.81 4.49
C ILE A 480 -12.20 -48.91 5.55
N GLU A 481 -11.13 -49.64 5.84
CA GLU A 481 -11.09 -50.71 6.83
C GLU A 481 -9.98 -50.45 7.85
N ALA A 482 -10.30 -50.44 9.14
CA ALA A 482 -9.34 -50.37 10.21
C ALA A 482 -9.27 -51.72 10.95
N THR A 483 -8.03 -52.17 11.26
CA THR A 483 -7.79 -53.41 11.99
C THR A 483 -7.14 -53.12 13.32
N THR A 484 -7.65 -53.63 14.42
CA THR A 484 -7.08 -53.42 15.76
C THR A 484 -5.73 -54.10 15.90
N ALA A 485 -4.75 -53.33 16.42
CA ALA A 485 -3.40 -53.81 16.75
C ALA A 485 -3.38 -54.60 18.07
N ALA A 486 -2.19 -55.05 18.49
CA ALA A 486 -2.01 -55.84 19.71
C ALA A 486 -2.45 -55.10 21.00
N ASP A 487 -2.46 -53.80 20.98
CA ASP A 487 -2.92 -52.92 22.07
C ASP A 487 -4.45 -52.71 22.05
N GLY A 488 -5.19 -53.37 21.12
CA GLY A 488 -6.62 -53.24 20.96
C GLY A 488 -7.11 -52.01 20.27
N TYR A 489 -6.21 -51.12 19.76
CA TYR A 489 -6.61 -49.88 19.10
C TYR A 489 -6.57 -49.98 17.57
N ALA A 490 -7.47 -49.23 16.95
CA ALA A 490 -7.49 -48.93 15.52
C ALA A 490 -8.00 -47.50 15.30
N THR A 491 -7.63 -46.84 14.19
CA THR A 491 -8.11 -45.50 13.83
C THR A 491 -8.71 -45.50 12.43
N ILE A 492 -9.78 -44.71 12.25
CA ILE A 492 -10.30 -44.30 10.95
C ILE A 492 -10.27 -42.80 10.92
N ASN A 493 -9.41 -42.22 10.08
CA ASN A 493 -9.22 -40.78 9.93
C ASN A 493 -9.81 -40.31 8.58
N GLY A 494 -9.95 -39.00 8.38
CA GLY A 494 -10.48 -38.39 7.16
C GLY A 494 -12.00 -38.43 7.11
N LEU A 495 -12.63 -38.11 8.22
CA LEU A 495 -14.08 -37.99 8.37
C LEU A 495 -14.42 -36.49 8.49
N ALA A 496 -15.20 -35.97 7.54
CA ALA A 496 -15.68 -34.59 7.61
C ALA A 496 -16.68 -34.43 8.77
N TYR A 497 -16.73 -33.21 9.32
CA TYR A 497 -17.82 -32.73 10.17
C TYR A 497 -18.44 -31.49 9.49
N GLU A 498 -19.47 -30.87 10.06
CA GLU A 498 -20.10 -29.72 9.44
C GLU A 498 -19.14 -28.51 9.44
N ASN A 499 -19.19 -27.66 8.41
CA ASN A 499 -18.29 -26.53 8.26
C ASN A 499 -18.35 -25.53 9.42
N ASP A 500 -19.48 -25.44 10.12
CA ASP A 500 -19.68 -24.64 11.34
C ASP A 500 -19.11 -25.29 12.61
N GLY A 501 -18.42 -26.43 12.49
CA GLY A 501 -17.86 -27.21 13.59
C GLY A 501 -18.85 -28.13 14.30
N THR A 502 -20.12 -28.13 13.91
CA THR A 502 -21.11 -29.06 14.52
C THR A 502 -20.88 -30.50 14.08
N ALA A 503 -21.47 -31.43 14.83
CA ALA A 503 -21.21 -32.84 14.64
C ALA A 503 -21.87 -33.40 13.39
N ARG A 504 -21.11 -34.20 12.63
CA ARG A 504 -21.62 -35.14 11.61
C ARG A 504 -21.61 -36.57 12.17
N ASP A 505 -22.71 -37.29 11.96
CA ASP A 505 -22.86 -38.63 12.46
C ASP A 505 -22.35 -39.68 11.47
N TYR A 506 -21.69 -40.69 12.01
CA TYR A 506 -21.21 -41.87 11.30
C TYR A 506 -21.60 -43.15 12.03
N TRP A 507 -21.54 -44.29 11.35
CA TRP A 507 -21.90 -45.60 11.91
C TRP A 507 -20.76 -46.58 11.68
N LEU A 508 -20.16 -47.03 12.79
CA LEU A 508 -19.07 -48.00 12.82
C LEU A 508 -19.66 -49.43 12.80
N VAL A 509 -19.12 -50.26 11.91
CA VAL A 509 -19.55 -51.68 11.73
C VAL A 509 -18.35 -52.56 11.91
N GLU A 510 -18.45 -53.55 12.81
CA GLU A 510 -17.46 -54.62 12.92
C GLU A 510 -17.70 -55.65 11.84
N THR A 511 -16.76 -55.84 10.93
CA THR A 511 -16.85 -56.76 9.79
C THR A 511 -16.12 -58.10 10.05
N GLN A 512 -15.20 -58.09 11.03
CA GLN A 512 -14.52 -59.31 11.48
C GLN A 512 -14.27 -59.25 13.00
N ALA A 513 -14.76 -60.23 13.72
CA ALA A 513 -14.50 -60.36 15.14
C ALA A 513 -13.09 -60.92 15.41
N PRO A 514 -12.45 -60.55 16.55
CA PRO A 514 -11.22 -61.18 17.02
C PRO A 514 -11.38 -62.66 17.31
N THR A 515 -10.26 -63.39 17.38
CA THR A 515 -10.24 -64.79 17.79
C THR A 515 -9.60 -64.96 19.16
N PHE A 516 -9.90 -66.05 19.83
CA PHE A 516 -9.26 -66.45 21.10
C PHE A 516 -8.96 -67.94 21.08
N GLN A 517 -8.04 -68.39 21.93
CA GLN A 517 -7.71 -69.81 22.12
C GLN A 517 -8.49 -70.37 23.32
N GLU A 518 -9.13 -71.51 23.13
CA GLU A 518 -9.82 -72.22 24.20
C GLU A 518 -9.72 -73.74 23.98
N ASN A 519 -9.18 -74.43 24.94
CA ASN A 519 -8.92 -75.88 24.90
C ASN A 519 -8.13 -76.34 23.67
N GLY A 520 -7.19 -75.50 23.17
CA GLY A 520 -6.39 -75.78 21.98
C GLY A 520 -7.08 -75.50 20.65
N GLU A 521 -8.30 -75.00 20.65
CA GLU A 521 -9.04 -74.62 19.46
C GLU A 521 -9.09 -73.08 19.32
N THR A 522 -9.03 -72.59 18.07
CA THR A 522 -9.27 -71.19 17.77
C THR A 522 -10.74 -70.92 17.60
N LYS A 523 -11.32 -70.09 18.46
CA LYS A 523 -12.73 -69.64 18.43
C LYS A 523 -12.78 -68.16 18.12
N SER A 524 -13.89 -67.68 17.53
CA SER A 524 -14.16 -66.24 17.31
C SER A 524 -15.06 -65.67 18.38
N TYR A 525 -14.81 -64.41 18.76
CA TYR A 525 -15.79 -63.62 19.51
C TYR A 525 -17.05 -63.40 18.69
N GLU A 526 -18.15 -63.01 19.33
CA GLU A 526 -19.40 -62.61 18.64
C GLU A 526 -19.20 -61.24 17.99
N LEU A 527 -19.63 -61.09 16.74
CA LEU A 527 -19.70 -59.80 16.05
C LEU A 527 -20.68 -58.86 16.74
N LEU A 528 -20.47 -57.55 16.59
CA LEU A 528 -21.47 -56.57 16.97
C LEU A 528 -22.79 -56.83 16.21
N THR A 529 -23.91 -56.83 16.94
CA THR A 529 -25.24 -57.08 16.36
C THR A 529 -25.86 -55.83 15.72
N LYS A 530 -25.30 -54.63 15.96
CA LYS A 530 -25.78 -53.35 15.45
C LYS A 530 -24.60 -52.43 15.20
N PRO A 531 -24.70 -51.52 14.21
CA PRO A 531 -23.75 -50.45 14.03
C PRO A 531 -23.66 -49.56 15.27
N VAL A 532 -22.45 -49.04 15.56
CA VAL A 532 -22.21 -48.08 16.66
C VAL A 532 -22.21 -46.68 16.07
N LYS A 533 -23.12 -45.82 16.52
CA LYS A 533 -23.15 -44.42 16.13
C LYS A 533 -22.00 -43.68 16.78
N VAL A 534 -21.29 -42.89 15.99
CA VAL A 534 -20.20 -41.97 16.41
C VAL A 534 -20.47 -40.59 15.82
N SER A 535 -20.24 -39.52 16.58
CA SER A 535 -20.45 -38.14 16.16
C SER A 535 -19.13 -37.40 16.16
N VAL A 536 -18.63 -37.00 14.98
CA VAL A 536 -17.37 -36.29 14.79
C VAL A 536 -17.68 -34.81 14.65
N SER A 537 -17.00 -33.94 15.42
CA SER A 537 -17.18 -32.47 15.41
C SER A 537 -15.86 -31.75 15.55
N GLY A 538 -15.85 -30.43 15.37
CA GLY A 538 -14.67 -29.61 15.57
C GLY A 538 -14.06 -29.75 16.97
N THR A 539 -14.91 -29.80 18.00
CA THR A 539 -14.48 -29.97 19.41
C THR A 539 -14.23 -31.43 19.80
N SER A 540 -14.75 -32.38 19.04
CA SER A 540 -14.60 -33.83 19.22
C SER A 540 -14.15 -34.47 17.91
N HIS A 541 -13.01 -34.03 17.41
CA HIS A 541 -12.48 -34.44 16.12
C HIS A 541 -11.81 -35.82 16.11
N THR A 542 -11.45 -36.36 17.27
CA THR A 542 -11.01 -37.75 17.43
C THR A 542 -11.91 -38.42 18.46
N VAL A 543 -12.93 -39.15 18.00
CA VAL A 543 -13.91 -39.79 18.87
C VAL A 543 -13.38 -41.13 19.37
N ASP A 544 -13.17 -41.26 20.70
CA ASP A 544 -12.81 -42.53 21.31
C ASP A 544 -14.05 -43.40 21.46
N VAL A 545 -14.05 -44.58 20.83
CA VAL A 545 -15.16 -45.54 20.85
C VAL A 545 -14.71 -46.88 21.41
N LYS A 546 -15.26 -47.23 22.58
CA LYS A 546 -15.02 -48.53 23.17
C LYS A 546 -16.01 -49.56 22.62
N VAL A 547 -15.45 -50.62 22.05
CA VAL A 547 -16.25 -51.74 21.47
C VAL A 547 -15.92 -53.02 22.23
N VAL A 548 -16.95 -53.63 22.81
CA VAL A 548 -16.82 -54.85 23.63
C VAL A 548 -17.38 -56.03 22.90
N ASN A 549 -16.55 -57.10 22.70
CA ASN A 549 -17.03 -58.38 22.22
C ASN A 549 -17.16 -59.40 23.35
N ARG A 550 -18.10 -60.28 23.21
CA ARG A 550 -18.37 -61.39 24.15
C ARG A 550 -18.01 -62.71 23.50
N LYS A 551 -17.61 -63.67 24.32
CA LYS A 551 -17.48 -65.05 23.88
C LYS A 551 -18.87 -65.61 23.54
N PRO A 552 -19.01 -66.43 22.47
CA PRO A 552 -20.24 -67.12 22.16
C PRO A 552 -20.74 -67.92 23.34
N ILE A 553 -22.06 -67.99 23.50
CA ILE A 553 -22.69 -68.88 24.46
C ILE A 553 -22.49 -70.31 23.97
N GLU A 554 -21.75 -71.12 24.73
CA GLU A 554 -21.63 -72.53 24.40
C GLU A 554 -22.97 -73.20 24.54
N LEU A 555 -23.49 -73.73 23.42
CA LEU A 555 -24.65 -74.60 23.48
C LEU A 555 -24.24 -75.89 24.18
N PRO A 556 -24.98 -76.32 25.24
CA PRO A 556 -24.68 -77.58 25.85
C PRO A 556 -24.59 -78.65 24.76
N LEU A 557 -23.58 -79.52 24.76
CA LEU A 557 -23.43 -80.65 23.89
C LEU A 557 -24.54 -81.72 24.21
N THR A 558 -25.79 -81.34 23.98
CA THR A 558 -26.95 -82.19 24.14
C THR A 558 -27.23 -83.07 22.90
N GLY A 559 -26.38 -82.94 21.86
CA GLY A 559 -26.67 -83.55 20.56
C GLY A 559 -26.31 -85.00 20.37
N GLY A 560 -25.43 -85.61 21.19
CA GLY A 560 -24.99 -86.98 20.96
C GLY A 560 -25.92 -88.06 21.59
N PHE A 561 -26.18 -87.97 22.87
CA PHE A 561 -26.96 -89.01 23.59
C PHE A 561 -28.44 -88.73 23.62
N GLY A 562 -28.87 -87.45 23.69
CA GLY A 562 -30.31 -87.12 23.71
C GLY A 562 -31.06 -87.52 22.42
N ALA A 563 -30.44 -87.24 21.27
CA ALA A 563 -31.03 -87.61 19.98
C ALA A 563 -31.14 -89.15 19.79
N ILE A 564 -30.13 -89.89 20.26
CA ILE A 564 -30.19 -91.37 20.25
C ILE A 564 -31.29 -91.88 21.17
N LEU A 565 -31.49 -91.24 22.33
CA LEU A 565 -32.53 -91.62 23.26
C LEU A 565 -33.93 -91.36 22.68
N PHE A 566 -34.12 -90.23 21.96
CA PHE A 566 -35.39 -89.93 21.29
C PHE A 566 -35.64 -90.85 20.06
N ILE A 567 -34.57 -91.19 19.32
CA ILE A 567 -34.67 -92.16 18.20
C ILE A 567 -35.01 -93.58 18.72
N VAL A 568 -34.35 -94.01 19.78
CA VAL A 568 -34.64 -95.31 20.41
C VAL A 568 -36.03 -95.35 21.05
N ALA A 569 -36.48 -94.30 21.74
CA ALA A 569 -37.84 -94.20 22.30
C ALA A 569 -38.86 -94.10 21.18
N GLY A 570 -38.66 -93.38 20.12
CA GLY A 570 -39.52 -93.29 18.97
C GLY A 570 -39.62 -94.59 18.20
N ALA A 571 -38.51 -95.32 17.99
CA ALA A 571 -38.50 -96.63 17.38
C ALA A 571 -39.16 -97.68 18.27
N SER A 572 -38.98 -97.61 19.59
CA SER A 572 -39.70 -98.51 20.53
C SER A 572 -41.23 -98.27 20.55
N MET A 573 -41.68 -96.99 20.50
CA MET A 573 -43.11 -96.67 20.38
C MET A 573 -43.67 -97.09 19.03
N MET A 574 -42.93 -97.02 17.93
CA MET A 574 -43.37 -97.56 16.65
C MET A 574 -43.47 -99.08 16.63
N ILE A 575 -42.58 -99.79 17.31
CA ILE A 575 -42.64 -101.26 17.46
C ILE A 575 -43.85 -101.65 18.32
N ILE A 576 -44.13 -100.93 19.43
CA ILE A 576 -45.31 -101.17 20.31
C ILE A 576 -46.61 -100.87 19.54
N ALA A 577 -46.67 -99.76 18.81
CA ALA A 577 -47.84 -99.41 17.98
C ALA A 577 -48.08 -100.40 16.86
N LYS A 578 -47.06 -101.06 16.31
CA LYS A 578 -47.16 -102.10 15.30
C LYS A 578 -47.56 -103.46 15.88
N SER A 579 -47.19 -103.76 17.12
CA SER A 579 -47.64 -104.97 17.83
C SER A 579 -49.10 -104.86 18.28
N ILE A 580 -49.53 -103.66 18.74
CA ILE A 580 -50.94 -103.42 19.10
C ILE A 580 -51.84 -103.56 17.85
N LYS A 581 -51.43 -103.06 16.72
CA LYS A 581 -52.21 -103.14 15.48
C LYS A 581 -52.27 -104.57 14.90
N LYS A 582 -51.43 -105.51 15.37
CA LYS A 582 -51.41 -106.90 14.99
C LYS A 582 -52.36 -107.77 15.86
N GLU A 583 -52.78 -107.25 17.03
CA GLU A 583 -53.78 -107.96 17.89
C GLU A 583 -55.23 -107.55 17.57
N GLU A 584 -55.51 -106.50 16.85
CA GLU A 584 -56.85 -106.10 16.44
C GLU A 584 -57.35 -106.76 15.11
N VAL A 585 -56.53 -107.65 14.52
CA VAL A 585 -56.87 -108.37 13.29
C VAL A 585 -56.79 -109.89 13.53
N LYS A 586 -57.49 -110.45 14.61
CA LYS A 586 -57.86 -111.87 14.73
C LYS A 586 -59.30 -111.96 15.18
#